data_9f1f95de1327bf369cffaa50d12b476c
#
_entry.id   9f1f95de1327bf369cffaa50d12b476c
#
_cell.length_a   1.000
_cell.length_b   1.000
_cell.length_c   1.000
_cell.angle_alpha   90.00
_cell.angle_beta   90.00
_cell.angle_gamma   90.00
#
_symmetry.space_group_name_H-M   'P 1'
#
loop_
_entity.id
_entity.type
_entity.pdbx_description
1 polymer ?
#
loop_
_entity_poly.entity_id
_entity_poly.type
_entity_poly.pdbx_seq_one_letter_code
_entity_poly.pdbx_strand_id
1 'polypeptide(L)'
;MAKKDKKEQKESKKEEAPQDASLPPEVKEKLAQLKAKLEKFQKSIIEKFDKYIKGIALMPPPKAPPATLPPEILAEEQKRFEQIKDKHHVLVLIDDTEPSKMSKQELKDKLTAIMDTTAREIDQSIVPQTLLITELWQNCYDAKYDWLQLIAMSAPIYDTGMLGAIKIAEVHKTMALKKFEKYIVAYVLAGSIVTGRATKESDIDVFIVIDDTDVKKM
;
A
#
# COMPACT_ATOMS: atom_id res chain seq x y z
N MET A 1 -42.02 -31.77 24.84
CA MET A 1 -41.95 -31.86 23.36
C MET A 1 -40.75 -31.11 22.90
N ALA A 2 -39.75 -31.83 22.42
CA ALA A 2 -38.46 -31.32 21.98
C ALA A 2 -38.57 -30.78 20.53
N LYS A 3 -37.97 -29.63 20.25
CA LYS A 3 -37.62 -29.26 18.86
C LYS A 3 -36.13 -28.89 18.84
N LYS A 4 -35.44 -29.65 18.01
CA LYS A 4 -34.01 -29.67 17.75
C LYS A 4 -33.56 -28.36 17.11
N ASP A 5 -32.54 -27.74 17.72
CA ASP A 5 -31.71 -26.70 17.09
C ASP A 5 -30.80 -27.34 16.05
N LYS A 6 -30.99 -27.01 14.79
CA LYS A 6 -30.01 -27.26 13.72
C LYS A 6 -29.02 -26.10 13.67
N LYS A 7 -27.82 -26.37 14.14
CA LYS A 7 -26.62 -25.57 13.89
C LYS A 7 -26.24 -25.72 12.41
N GLU A 8 -26.56 -24.74 11.59
CA GLU A 8 -25.95 -24.60 10.28
C GLU A 8 -24.61 -23.88 10.43
N GLN A 9 -23.54 -24.64 10.35
CA GLN A 9 -22.19 -24.14 10.08
C GLN A 9 -22.16 -23.68 8.62
N LYS A 10 -22.19 -22.38 8.38
CA LYS A 10 -21.80 -21.82 7.09
C LYS A 10 -20.27 -21.74 7.04
N GLU A 11 -19.66 -22.70 6.39
CA GLU A 11 -18.30 -22.57 5.86
C GLU A 11 -18.24 -21.36 4.96
N SER A 12 -17.47 -20.36 5.35
CA SER A 12 -17.11 -19.24 4.48
C SER A 12 -16.19 -19.76 3.38
N LYS A 13 -16.76 -20.07 2.22
CA LYS A 13 -15.97 -20.23 0.98
C LYS A 13 -15.22 -18.92 0.73
N LYS A 14 -13.89 -18.99 0.79
CA LYS A 14 -13.04 -17.99 0.18
C LYS A 14 -13.42 -17.92 -1.31
N GLU A 15 -14.02 -16.84 -1.73
CA GLU A 15 -14.11 -16.49 -3.15
C GLU A 15 -12.70 -16.13 -3.63
N GLU A 16 -12.04 -17.09 -4.25
CA GLU A 16 -10.87 -16.83 -5.09
C GLU A 16 -11.36 -16.08 -6.32
N ALA A 17 -10.85 -14.87 -6.52
CA ALA A 17 -11.18 -14.05 -7.66
C ALA A 17 -10.82 -14.76 -8.99
N PRO A 18 -11.67 -14.73 -10.01
CA PRO A 18 -11.49 -15.46 -11.26
C PRO A 18 -10.58 -14.68 -12.23
N GLN A 19 -9.30 -14.48 -11.91
CA GLN A 19 -8.33 -13.82 -12.82
C GLN A 19 -7.26 -14.75 -13.38
N ASP A 20 -7.20 -16.00 -12.93
CA ASP A 20 -6.06 -16.90 -13.24
C ASP A 20 -6.28 -17.79 -14.47
N ALA A 21 -7.47 -17.80 -15.06
CA ALA A 21 -7.79 -18.76 -16.14
C ALA A 21 -7.23 -18.39 -17.53
N SER A 22 -6.84 -17.12 -17.77
CA SER A 22 -6.50 -16.61 -19.12
C SER A 22 -5.02 -16.36 -19.39
N LEU A 23 -4.14 -16.55 -18.39
CA LEU A 23 -2.72 -16.24 -18.53
C LEU A 23 -1.93 -17.42 -19.16
N PRO A 24 -0.93 -17.14 -20.04
CA PRO A 24 -0.03 -18.15 -20.55
C PRO A 24 0.68 -18.92 -19.42
N PRO A 25 1.00 -20.23 -19.63
CA PRO A 25 1.64 -21.05 -18.59
C PRO A 25 2.93 -20.47 -18.04
N GLU A 26 3.78 -19.91 -18.90
CA GLU A 26 5.05 -19.26 -18.51
C GLU A 26 4.85 -18.06 -17.58
N VAL A 27 3.78 -17.28 -17.79
CA VAL A 27 3.45 -16.14 -16.93
C VAL A 27 2.96 -16.61 -15.58
N LYS A 28 2.15 -17.68 -15.54
CA LYS A 28 1.69 -18.29 -14.29
C LYS A 28 2.84 -18.80 -13.45
N GLU A 29 3.80 -19.45 -14.07
CA GLU A 29 4.98 -19.97 -13.37
C GLU A 29 5.83 -18.83 -12.78
N LYS A 30 6.11 -17.78 -13.56
CA LYS A 30 6.83 -16.59 -13.07
C LYS A 30 6.10 -15.90 -11.91
N LEU A 31 4.78 -15.78 -11.98
CA LEU A 31 3.98 -15.22 -10.90
C LEU A 31 4.02 -16.08 -9.64
N ALA A 32 3.96 -17.41 -9.78
CA ALA A 32 4.06 -18.34 -8.65
C ALA A 32 5.43 -18.26 -7.98
N GLN A 33 6.51 -18.19 -8.78
CA GLN A 33 7.88 -18.03 -8.27
C GLN A 33 8.04 -16.68 -7.53
N LEU A 34 7.56 -15.60 -8.12
CA LEU A 34 7.58 -14.29 -7.46
C LEU A 34 6.80 -14.31 -6.14
N LYS A 35 5.59 -14.85 -6.14
CA LYS A 35 4.77 -14.99 -4.94
C LYS A 35 5.50 -15.75 -3.84
N ALA A 36 6.13 -16.88 -4.17
CA ALA A 36 6.89 -17.68 -3.19
C ALA A 36 8.08 -16.88 -2.59
N LYS A 37 8.79 -16.08 -3.40
CA LYS A 37 9.87 -15.20 -2.92
C LYS A 37 9.35 -14.11 -1.99
N LEU A 38 8.24 -13.46 -2.37
CA LEU A 38 7.60 -12.42 -1.56
C LEU A 38 7.06 -12.97 -0.25
N GLU A 39 6.51 -14.18 -0.23
CA GLU A 39 6.06 -14.84 1.00
C GLU A 39 7.23 -15.17 1.93
N LYS A 40 8.39 -15.58 1.39
CA LYS A 40 9.61 -15.78 2.19
C LYS A 40 10.08 -14.46 2.81
N PHE A 41 10.13 -13.39 2.00
CA PHE A 41 10.49 -12.06 2.48
C PHE A 41 9.56 -11.60 3.59
N GLN A 42 8.24 -11.67 3.36
CA GLN A 42 7.21 -11.35 4.36
C GLN A 42 7.45 -12.09 5.68
N LYS A 43 7.60 -13.42 5.64
CA LYS A 43 7.80 -14.24 6.85
C LYS A 43 9.05 -13.80 7.61
N SER A 44 10.17 -13.63 6.92
CA SER A 44 11.43 -13.22 7.54
C SER A 44 11.36 -11.83 8.20
N ILE A 45 10.61 -10.90 7.61
CA ILE A 45 10.44 -9.56 8.17
C ILE A 45 9.48 -9.58 9.36
N ILE A 46 8.36 -10.31 9.27
CA ILE A 46 7.38 -10.41 10.35
C ILE A 46 7.98 -11.11 11.56
N GLU A 47 8.72 -12.21 11.38
CA GLU A 47 9.40 -12.89 12.50
C GLU A 47 10.32 -11.97 13.30
N LYS A 48 10.94 -10.98 12.64
CA LYS A 48 11.86 -10.02 13.30
C LYS A 48 11.13 -8.80 13.87
N PHE A 49 10.03 -8.35 13.23
CA PHE A 49 9.46 -7.02 13.47
C PHE A 49 7.93 -6.98 13.53
N ASP A 50 7.26 -8.11 13.80
CA ASP A 50 5.78 -8.25 13.78
C ASP A 50 5.05 -7.05 14.39
N LYS A 51 5.47 -6.60 15.56
CA LYS A 51 4.85 -5.50 16.31
C LYS A 51 4.82 -4.18 15.52
N TYR A 52 5.81 -3.95 14.67
CA TYR A 52 6.00 -2.67 13.98
C TYR A 52 5.50 -2.69 12.53
N ILE A 53 5.31 -3.86 11.93
CA ILE A 53 4.89 -3.97 10.53
C ILE A 53 3.37 -3.83 10.42
N LYS A 54 2.90 -2.79 9.78
CA LYS A 54 1.47 -2.55 9.50
C LYS A 54 1.03 -3.05 8.13
N GLY A 55 1.96 -3.15 7.19
CA GLY A 55 1.66 -3.69 5.88
C GLY A 55 2.89 -3.92 5.02
N ILE A 56 2.80 -4.91 4.13
CA ILE A 56 3.78 -5.20 3.09
C ILE A 56 3.01 -5.31 1.77
N ALA A 57 3.44 -4.58 0.75
CA ALA A 57 2.77 -4.58 -0.54
C ALA A 57 3.75 -4.55 -1.71
N LEU A 58 3.47 -5.31 -2.75
CA LEU A 58 4.17 -5.21 -4.03
C LEU A 58 3.68 -3.94 -4.74
N MET A 59 4.59 -3.05 -5.04
CA MET A 59 4.30 -1.82 -5.75
C MET A 59 4.07 -2.08 -7.25
N PRO A 60 3.32 -1.22 -7.94
CA PRO A 60 3.18 -1.32 -9.38
C PRO A 60 4.57 -1.24 -10.05
N PRO A 61 4.76 -1.92 -11.20
CA PRO A 61 6.01 -1.83 -11.94
C PRO A 61 6.29 -0.38 -12.36
N PRO A 62 7.56 0.03 -12.43
CA PRO A 62 7.92 1.35 -12.89
C PRO A 62 7.42 1.58 -14.31
N LYS A 63 6.95 2.79 -14.58
CA LYS A 63 6.51 3.18 -15.92
C LYS A 63 7.70 3.71 -16.72
N ALA A 64 7.75 3.35 -18.00
CA ALA A 64 8.71 3.95 -18.92
C ALA A 64 8.53 5.47 -19.00
N PRO A 65 9.62 6.24 -19.09
CA PRO A 65 9.53 7.69 -19.20
C PRO A 65 8.77 8.08 -20.49
N PRO A 66 7.91 9.11 -20.43
CA PRO A 66 7.14 9.55 -21.58
C PRO A 66 8.06 10.15 -22.64
N ALA A 67 7.81 9.80 -23.91
CA ALA A 67 8.60 10.28 -25.05
C ALA A 67 8.53 11.80 -25.27
N THR A 68 7.65 12.50 -24.55
CA THR A 68 7.46 13.96 -24.61
C THR A 68 8.50 14.75 -23.81
N LEU A 69 9.36 14.07 -23.04
CA LEU A 69 10.42 14.73 -22.29
C LEU A 69 11.52 15.30 -23.20
N PRO A 70 12.20 16.39 -22.79
CA PRO A 70 13.38 16.88 -23.48
C PRO A 70 14.45 15.78 -23.63
N PRO A 71 15.19 15.73 -24.75
CA PRO A 71 16.10 14.62 -25.07
C PRO A 71 17.13 14.30 -23.96
N GLU A 72 17.67 15.34 -23.32
CA GLU A 72 18.65 15.18 -22.23
C GLU A 72 18.03 14.49 -20.99
N ILE A 73 16.86 14.95 -20.59
CA ILE A 73 16.11 14.37 -19.45
C ILE A 73 15.63 12.96 -19.81
N LEU A 74 15.17 12.76 -21.04
CA LEU A 74 14.71 11.45 -21.51
C LEU A 74 15.82 10.40 -21.44
N ALA A 75 17.05 10.75 -21.84
CA ALA A 75 18.19 9.85 -21.79
C ALA A 75 18.55 9.42 -20.35
N GLU A 76 18.54 10.36 -19.39
CA GLU A 76 18.74 10.05 -17.98
C GLU A 76 17.62 9.18 -17.40
N GLU A 77 16.37 9.54 -17.66
CA GLU A 77 15.21 8.79 -17.15
C GLU A 77 15.11 7.39 -17.79
N GLN A 78 15.48 7.23 -19.06
CA GLN A 78 15.59 5.90 -19.68
C GLN A 78 16.68 5.06 -19.02
N LYS A 79 17.84 5.64 -18.74
CA LYS A 79 18.92 4.91 -18.04
C LYS A 79 18.51 4.48 -16.63
N ARG A 80 17.79 5.33 -15.89
CA ARG A 80 17.21 4.99 -14.58
C ARG A 80 16.17 3.87 -14.70
N PHE A 81 15.27 3.99 -15.67
CA PHE A 81 14.24 2.98 -15.93
C PHE A 81 14.85 1.61 -16.24
N GLU A 82 15.87 1.54 -17.08
CA GLU A 82 16.59 0.29 -17.39
C GLU A 82 17.18 -0.39 -16.16
N GLN A 83 17.61 0.37 -15.15
CA GLN A 83 18.15 -0.17 -13.89
C GLN A 83 17.07 -0.75 -12.96
N ILE A 84 15.83 -0.27 -13.07
CA ILE A 84 14.76 -0.60 -12.13
C ILE A 84 13.62 -1.43 -12.74
N LYS A 85 13.50 -1.52 -14.07
CA LYS A 85 12.36 -2.16 -14.77
C LYS A 85 12.16 -3.63 -14.38
N ASP A 86 13.26 -4.34 -14.08
CA ASP A 86 13.25 -5.76 -13.72
C ASP A 86 13.29 -5.97 -12.18
N LYS A 87 13.14 -4.89 -11.40
CA LYS A 87 13.10 -4.94 -9.95
C LYS A 87 11.67 -4.98 -9.43
N HIS A 88 11.49 -5.71 -8.33
CA HIS A 88 10.22 -5.80 -7.61
C HIS A 88 10.28 -4.90 -6.38
N HIS A 89 9.69 -3.71 -6.49
CA HIS A 89 9.64 -2.76 -5.38
C HIS A 89 8.58 -3.21 -4.38
N VAL A 90 9.00 -3.40 -3.14
CA VAL A 90 8.12 -3.88 -2.05
C VAL A 90 8.06 -2.81 -0.96
N LEU A 91 6.90 -2.19 -0.82
CA LEU A 91 6.63 -1.28 0.27
C LEU A 91 6.53 -2.04 1.59
N VAL A 92 7.20 -1.54 2.62
CA VAL A 92 7.06 -1.99 4.01
C VAL A 92 6.64 -0.80 4.86
N LEU A 93 5.37 -0.81 5.29
CA LEU A 93 4.79 0.23 6.13
C LEU A 93 5.02 -0.08 7.60
N ILE A 94 5.64 0.85 8.32
CA ILE A 94 6.10 0.67 9.69
C ILE A 94 5.42 1.65 10.63
N ASP A 95 4.98 1.14 11.76
CA ASP A 95 4.47 1.93 12.87
C ASP A 95 5.63 2.50 13.70
N ASP A 96 5.79 3.79 13.64
CA ASP A 96 6.74 4.59 14.41
C ASP A 96 6.04 5.54 15.38
N THR A 97 4.76 5.27 15.68
CA THR A 97 3.94 6.16 16.54
C THR A 97 4.26 5.99 18.02
N GLU A 98 4.84 4.85 18.44
CA GLU A 98 5.30 4.66 19.81
C GLU A 98 6.61 5.43 20.05
N PRO A 99 6.80 6.01 21.27
CA PRO A 99 8.04 6.70 21.60
C PRO A 99 9.25 5.74 21.52
N SER A 100 10.25 6.15 20.76
CA SER A 100 11.52 5.45 20.63
C SER A 100 12.65 6.26 21.24
N LYS A 101 13.70 5.58 21.72
CA LYS A 101 14.95 6.23 22.17
C LYS A 101 15.81 6.73 20.99
N MET A 102 15.51 6.23 19.78
CA MET A 102 16.19 6.60 18.55
C MET A 102 15.41 7.70 17.81
N SER A 103 16.12 8.51 17.04
CA SER A 103 15.48 9.42 16.08
C SER A 103 14.75 8.61 15.00
N LYS A 104 13.70 9.18 14.41
CA LYS A 104 12.95 8.53 13.33
C LYS A 104 13.83 8.20 12.12
N GLN A 105 14.77 9.07 11.79
CA GLN A 105 15.72 8.83 10.71
C GLN A 105 16.63 7.63 11.02
N GLU A 106 17.21 7.59 12.21
CA GLU A 106 18.06 6.46 12.63
C GLU A 106 17.28 5.13 12.65
N LEU A 107 16.03 5.14 13.11
CA LEU A 107 15.15 3.98 13.06
C LEU A 107 14.93 3.52 11.62
N LYS A 108 14.56 4.44 10.73
CA LYS A 108 14.33 4.17 9.31
C LYS A 108 15.57 3.59 8.64
N ASP A 109 16.74 4.18 8.86
CA ASP A 109 17.99 3.75 8.25
C ASP A 109 18.38 2.33 8.70
N LYS A 110 18.25 2.03 9.99
CA LYS A 110 18.50 0.68 10.53
C LYS A 110 17.54 -0.36 9.96
N LEU A 111 16.24 -0.04 9.93
CA LEU A 111 15.24 -0.95 9.38
C LEU A 111 15.44 -1.19 7.89
N THR A 112 15.73 -0.13 7.12
CA THR A 112 16.02 -0.23 5.70
C THR A 112 17.22 -1.14 5.45
N ALA A 113 18.32 -0.96 6.18
CA ALA A 113 19.52 -1.81 6.04
C ALA A 113 19.23 -3.29 6.31
N ILE A 114 18.42 -3.60 7.35
CA ILE A 114 18.05 -4.98 7.67
C ILE A 114 17.13 -5.56 6.58
N MET A 115 16.16 -4.79 6.08
CA MET A 115 15.25 -5.23 5.01
C MET A 115 15.97 -5.45 3.70
N ASP A 116 16.92 -4.58 3.34
CA ASP A 116 17.77 -4.74 2.16
C ASP A 116 18.62 -6.01 2.24
N THR A 117 19.22 -6.27 3.40
CA THR A 117 20.00 -7.49 3.61
C THR A 117 19.12 -8.72 3.48
N THR A 118 17.97 -8.75 4.16
CA THR A 118 17.02 -9.86 4.09
C THR A 118 16.48 -10.09 2.67
N ALA A 119 16.21 -9.02 1.92
CA ALA A 119 15.76 -9.13 0.54
C ALA A 119 16.84 -9.74 -0.36
N ARG A 120 18.10 -9.28 -0.27
CA ARG A 120 19.23 -9.79 -1.06
C ARG A 120 19.53 -11.25 -0.80
N GLU A 121 19.35 -11.73 0.43
CA GLU A 121 19.50 -13.16 0.78
C GLU A 121 18.45 -14.03 0.11
N ILE A 122 17.27 -13.50 -0.20
CA ILE A 122 16.17 -14.23 -0.84
C ILE A 122 16.23 -14.07 -2.35
N ASP A 123 16.29 -12.83 -2.85
CA ASP A 123 16.38 -12.51 -4.27
C ASP A 123 16.83 -11.05 -4.48
N GLN A 124 17.86 -10.86 -5.30
CA GLN A 124 18.41 -9.53 -5.62
C GLN A 124 17.47 -8.66 -6.45
N SER A 125 16.39 -9.19 -7.00
CA SER A 125 15.37 -8.43 -7.71
C SER A 125 14.37 -7.74 -6.76
N ILE A 126 14.29 -8.15 -5.49
CA ILE A 126 13.43 -7.53 -4.49
C ILE A 126 14.12 -6.28 -3.94
N VAL A 127 13.43 -5.16 -4.04
CA VAL A 127 13.91 -3.85 -3.53
C VAL A 127 12.90 -3.34 -2.50
N PRO A 128 13.18 -3.52 -1.20
CA PRO A 128 12.28 -3.03 -0.16
C PRO A 128 12.35 -1.50 -0.07
N GLN A 129 11.20 -0.89 0.20
CA GLN A 129 11.05 0.53 0.45
C GLN A 129 10.37 0.74 1.79
N THR A 130 11.12 1.22 2.75
CA THR A 130 10.66 1.48 4.11
C THR A 130 9.95 2.80 4.18
N LEU A 131 8.68 2.79 4.62
CA LEU A 131 7.88 3.98 4.85
C LEU A 131 7.36 3.98 6.29
N LEU A 132 7.65 5.04 7.03
CA LEU A 132 7.10 5.26 8.36
C LEU A 132 5.68 5.84 8.26
N ILE A 133 4.79 5.44 9.17
CA ILE A 133 3.42 5.99 9.21
C ILE A 133 3.45 7.51 9.41
N THR A 134 4.32 8.01 10.29
CA THR A 134 4.43 9.46 10.50
C THR A 134 4.95 10.18 9.26
N GLU A 135 5.86 9.57 8.49
CA GLU A 135 6.35 10.10 7.22
C GLU A 135 5.23 10.13 6.15
N LEU A 136 4.42 9.08 6.07
CA LEU A 136 3.28 9.03 5.17
C LEU A 136 2.33 10.22 5.42
N TRP A 137 1.98 10.47 6.67
CA TRP A 137 1.08 11.56 7.02
C TRP A 137 1.74 12.93 6.88
N GLN A 138 3.03 13.06 7.17
CA GLN A 138 3.77 14.30 6.91
C GLN A 138 3.75 14.64 5.41
N ASN A 139 3.96 13.68 4.52
CA ASN A 139 3.83 13.92 3.08
C ASN A 139 2.42 14.41 2.71
N CYS A 140 1.37 13.88 3.32
CA CYS A 140 0.01 14.36 3.08
C CYS A 140 -0.20 15.81 3.55
N TYR A 141 0.36 16.21 4.70
CA TYR A 141 0.35 17.60 5.17
C TYR A 141 1.12 18.54 4.22
N ASP A 142 2.18 18.04 3.60
CA ASP A 142 2.99 18.76 2.62
C ASP A 142 2.36 18.73 1.21
N ALA A 143 1.11 18.27 1.08
CA ALA A 143 0.38 18.08 -0.19
C ALA A 143 1.09 17.14 -1.19
N LYS A 144 1.89 16.18 -0.70
CA LYS A 144 2.55 15.14 -1.49
C LYS A 144 1.79 13.83 -1.34
N TYR A 145 1.01 13.47 -2.34
CA TYR A 145 0.10 12.31 -2.27
C TYR A 145 0.61 11.07 -3.00
N ASP A 146 1.85 11.09 -3.48
CA ASP A 146 2.43 10.01 -4.28
C ASP A 146 2.39 8.66 -3.55
N TRP A 147 2.72 8.63 -2.25
CA TRP A 147 2.67 7.41 -1.45
C TRP A 147 1.25 6.84 -1.32
N LEU A 148 0.24 7.69 -1.13
CA LEU A 148 -1.15 7.23 -1.07
C LEU A 148 -1.58 6.61 -2.40
N GLN A 149 -1.22 7.22 -3.52
CA GLN A 149 -1.52 6.70 -4.86
C GLN A 149 -0.79 5.38 -5.12
N LEU A 150 0.48 5.29 -4.75
CA LEU A 150 1.27 4.05 -4.88
C LEU A 150 0.67 2.93 -4.02
N ILE A 151 0.29 3.20 -2.77
CA ILE A 151 -0.40 2.23 -1.90
C ILE A 151 -1.73 1.81 -2.52
N ALA A 152 -2.52 2.73 -3.05
CA ALA A 152 -3.79 2.41 -3.68
C ALA A 152 -3.65 1.47 -4.88
N MET A 153 -2.57 1.60 -5.66
CA MET A 153 -2.27 0.75 -6.82
C MET A 153 -1.48 -0.51 -6.48
N SER A 154 -0.97 -0.66 -5.26
CA SER A 154 -0.14 -1.80 -4.86
C SER A 154 -0.94 -3.08 -4.67
N ALA A 155 -0.27 -4.23 -4.72
CA ALA A 155 -0.83 -5.52 -4.36
C ALA A 155 -0.41 -5.89 -2.92
N PRO A 156 -1.34 -5.97 -1.95
CA PRO A 156 -0.98 -6.29 -0.57
C PRO A 156 -0.51 -7.74 -0.46
N ILE A 157 0.61 -7.95 0.24
CA ILE A 157 1.17 -9.25 0.59
C ILE A 157 0.83 -9.58 2.05
N TYR A 158 0.94 -8.57 2.90
CA TYR A 158 0.56 -8.61 4.31
C TYR A 158 -0.09 -7.29 4.69
N ASP A 159 -1.19 -7.34 5.44
CA ASP A 159 -1.92 -6.16 5.88
C ASP A 159 -2.61 -6.40 7.21
N THR A 160 -2.38 -5.53 8.17
CA THR A 160 -3.11 -5.51 9.45
C THR A 160 -4.45 -4.79 9.35
N GLY A 161 -4.76 -4.17 8.20
CA GLY A 161 -5.93 -3.34 7.91
C GLY A 161 -5.57 -1.94 7.41
N MET A 162 -4.33 -1.52 7.61
CA MET A 162 -3.88 -0.16 7.28
C MET A 162 -3.81 0.10 5.77
N LEU A 163 -3.22 -0.83 5.00
CA LEU A 163 -3.13 -0.69 3.55
C LEU A 163 -4.53 -0.74 2.91
N GLY A 164 -5.38 -1.66 3.36
CA GLY A 164 -6.76 -1.78 2.90
C GLY A 164 -7.57 -0.51 3.15
N ALA A 165 -7.45 0.07 4.35
CA ALA A 165 -8.13 1.31 4.70
C ALA A 165 -7.67 2.49 3.81
N ILE A 166 -6.36 2.64 3.57
CA ILE A 166 -5.82 3.66 2.67
C ILE A 166 -6.36 3.48 1.24
N LYS A 167 -6.38 2.23 0.73
CA LYS A 167 -6.90 1.93 -0.62
C LYS A 167 -8.38 2.31 -0.75
N ILE A 168 -9.20 1.95 0.21
CA ILE A 168 -10.63 2.28 0.22
C ILE A 168 -10.82 3.80 0.29
N ALA A 169 -10.10 4.48 1.15
CA ALA A 169 -10.16 5.93 1.29
C ALA A 169 -9.77 6.65 -0.03
N GLU A 170 -8.72 6.18 -0.71
CA GLU A 170 -8.26 6.77 -1.97
C GLU A 170 -9.27 6.54 -3.11
N VAL A 171 -9.88 5.36 -3.19
CA VAL A 171 -10.97 5.06 -4.13
C VAL A 171 -12.17 5.96 -3.85
N HIS A 172 -12.60 6.05 -2.60
CA HIS A 172 -13.74 6.89 -2.19
C HIS A 172 -13.47 8.38 -2.51
N LYS A 173 -12.27 8.89 -2.18
CA LYS A 173 -11.85 10.24 -2.52
C LYS A 173 -11.95 10.50 -4.03
N THR A 174 -11.41 9.58 -4.84
CA THR A 174 -11.46 9.70 -6.30
C THR A 174 -12.89 9.74 -6.83
N MET A 175 -13.78 8.91 -6.29
CA MET A 175 -15.20 8.91 -6.66
C MET A 175 -15.91 10.20 -6.24
N ALA A 176 -15.65 10.69 -5.03
CA ALA A 176 -16.22 11.93 -4.52
C ALA A 176 -15.78 13.13 -5.36
N LEU A 177 -14.47 13.25 -5.63
CA LEU A 177 -13.93 14.31 -6.48
C LEU A 177 -14.48 14.24 -7.91
N LYS A 178 -14.54 13.08 -8.53
CA LYS A 178 -15.10 12.93 -9.88
C LYS A 178 -16.53 13.46 -9.98
N LYS A 179 -17.31 13.34 -8.90
CA LYS A 179 -18.72 13.74 -8.88
C LYS A 179 -18.94 15.17 -8.39
N PHE A 180 -18.13 15.62 -7.44
CA PHE A 180 -18.37 16.83 -6.67
C PHE A 180 -17.16 17.80 -6.60
N GLU A 181 -16.19 17.69 -7.51
CA GLU A 181 -14.93 18.44 -7.50
C GLU A 181 -15.14 19.95 -7.26
N LYS A 182 -16.15 20.53 -7.90
CA LYS A 182 -16.45 21.98 -7.81
C LYS A 182 -16.83 22.45 -6.40
N TYR A 183 -17.25 21.53 -5.54
CA TYR A 183 -17.77 21.84 -4.21
C TYR A 183 -16.84 21.37 -3.10
N ILE A 184 -15.95 20.40 -3.38
CA ILE A 184 -15.04 19.84 -2.38
C ILE A 184 -13.82 20.74 -2.23
N VAL A 185 -13.68 21.34 -1.05
CA VAL A 185 -12.53 22.15 -0.64
C VAL A 185 -11.43 21.24 -0.06
N ALA A 186 -11.82 20.27 0.78
CA ALA A 186 -10.89 19.34 1.36
C ALA A 186 -11.54 17.96 1.61
N TYR A 187 -10.72 16.92 1.48
CA TYR A 187 -11.03 15.55 1.87
C TYR A 187 -10.05 15.12 2.96
N VAL A 188 -10.55 14.89 4.16
CA VAL A 188 -9.74 14.68 5.36
C VAL A 188 -9.96 13.27 5.91
N LEU A 189 -8.91 12.51 6.08
CA LEU A 189 -8.92 11.23 6.81
C LEU A 189 -8.71 11.49 8.30
N ALA A 190 -9.37 10.70 9.13
CA ALA A 190 -9.29 10.81 10.58
C ALA A 190 -9.32 9.43 11.28
N GLY A 191 -9.40 9.42 12.59
CA GLY A 191 -9.60 8.22 13.39
C GLY A 191 -8.39 7.30 13.47
N SER A 192 -8.66 5.99 13.51
CA SER A 192 -7.66 4.95 13.72
C SER A 192 -6.63 4.84 12.58
N ILE A 193 -7.01 5.19 11.36
CA ILE A 193 -6.14 5.17 10.19
C ILE A 193 -4.98 6.18 10.35
N VAL A 194 -5.28 7.39 10.81
CA VAL A 194 -4.26 8.45 10.96
C VAL A 194 -3.34 8.16 12.14
N THR A 195 -3.84 7.50 13.19
CA THR A 195 -3.06 7.13 14.38
C THR A 195 -2.30 5.82 14.24
N GLY A 196 -2.33 5.15 13.07
CA GLY A 196 -1.64 3.88 12.84
C GLY A 196 -2.29 2.67 13.54
N ARG A 197 -3.48 2.83 14.11
CA ARG A 197 -4.19 1.79 14.89
C ARG A 197 -5.32 1.12 14.12
N ALA A 198 -5.47 1.41 12.82
CA ALA A 198 -6.47 0.76 11.99
C ALA A 198 -6.24 -0.75 11.91
N THR A 199 -7.31 -1.50 12.06
CA THR A 199 -7.39 -2.96 11.89
C THR A 199 -8.34 -3.28 10.74
N LYS A 200 -8.50 -4.56 10.44
CA LYS A 200 -9.45 -5.02 9.39
C LYS A 200 -10.91 -4.75 9.72
N GLU A 201 -11.23 -4.59 11.01
CA GLU A 201 -12.56 -4.29 11.53
C GLU A 201 -12.78 -2.79 11.82
N SER A 202 -11.75 -1.96 11.60
CA SER A 202 -11.87 -0.52 11.85
C SER A 202 -12.68 0.18 10.79
N ASP A 203 -13.53 1.11 11.22
CA ASP A 203 -14.18 2.06 10.32
C ASP A 203 -13.17 3.04 9.74
N ILE A 204 -13.52 3.64 8.61
CA ILE A 204 -12.73 4.69 7.96
C ILE A 204 -13.46 6.01 8.14
N ASP A 205 -12.94 6.85 9.04
CA ASP A 205 -13.50 8.16 9.32
C ASP A 205 -13.04 9.16 8.26
N VAL A 206 -14.01 9.81 7.60
CA VAL A 206 -13.77 10.79 6.55
C VAL A 206 -14.58 12.06 6.82
N PHE A 207 -13.92 13.21 6.74
CA PHE A 207 -14.55 14.52 6.70
C PHE A 207 -14.39 15.15 5.33
N ILE A 208 -15.48 15.60 4.73
CA ILE A 208 -15.46 16.31 3.45
C ILE A 208 -15.88 17.76 3.73
N VAL A 209 -14.96 18.69 3.48
CA VAL A 209 -15.24 20.11 3.56
C VAL A 209 -15.73 20.57 2.20
N ILE A 210 -16.90 21.19 2.17
CA ILE A 210 -17.51 21.71 0.94
C ILE A 210 -17.63 23.24 0.98
N ASP A 211 -17.52 23.87 -0.20
CA ASP A 211 -17.91 25.26 -0.39
C ASP A 211 -19.44 25.30 -0.56
N ASP A 212 -20.14 25.96 0.35
CA ASP A 212 -21.59 26.05 0.36
C ASP A 212 -22.16 27.24 -0.43
N THR A 213 -21.28 28.08 -1.02
CA THR A 213 -21.70 29.30 -1.74
C THR A 213 -22.60 28.98 -2.94
N ASP A 214 -22.44 27.82 -3.57
CA ASP A 214 -23.21 27.39 -4.73
C ASP A 214 -24.12 26.15 -4.49
N VAL A 215 -24.20 25.63 -3.25
CA VAL A 215 -24.98 24.42 -2.93
C VAL A 215 -26.49 24.59 -3.22
N LYS A 216 -27.00 25.82 -3.23
CA LYS A 216 -28.42 26.08 -3.60
C LYS A 216 -28.74 25.80 -5.07
N LYS A 217 -27.74 25.50 -5.90
CA LYS A 217 -27.91 25.12 -7.33
C LYS A 217 -27.80 23.62 -7.57
N MET A 218 -27.59 22.84 -6.51
CA MET A 218 -27.69 21.39 -6.52
C MET A 218 -29.13 20.93 -6.40
#